data_9b21794172b7e86f7c87e3c1ec924c81
#
_entry.id   9b21794172b7e86f7c87e3c1ec924c81
#
_cell.length_a   1.000
_cell.length_b   1.000
_cell.length_c   1.000
_cell.angle_alpha   90.00
_cell.angle_beta   90.00
_cell.angle_gamma   90.00
#
_symmetry.space_group_name_H-M   'P 1'
#
loop_
_entity.id
_entity.type
_entity.pdbx_description
1 polymer ?
#
loop_
_entity_poly.entity_id
_entity_poly.type
_entity_poly.pdbx_seq_one_letter_code
_entity_poly.pdbx_strand_id
1 'polypeptide(L)'
;EIFYSGLLRPIENCDSKILFNKISSKKIKVLLISEPLISVIEIIPYLQCLLKHHDIEVAIKIRPMIKDIYYEDMLIKFPEIENLKVFDGKIEDVGRNFDVFIGSNSTAVIEASLFGKISILLNTKKFSDYFDMDTLMPDQLLLVRQPDQLYEHIINRVNNEHLLNTVEKIRNKFFGDGNDGSQWVINQLQ
;
A
#
# COMPACT_ATOMS: atom_id res chain seq x y z
N GLU A 1 24.08 14.52 0.68
CA GLU A 1 22.87 14.76 1.50
C GLU A 1 21.64 14.50 0.64
N ILE A 2 20.71 13.69 1.15
CA ILE A 2 19.43 13.45 0.49
C ILE A 2 18.44 14.42 1.11
N PHE A 3 17.93 15.33 0.31
CA PHE A 3 16.91 16.28 0.75
C PHE A 3 15.53 15.70 0.45
N TYR A 4 14.66 15.68 1.44
CA TYR A 4 13.26 15.33 1.27
C TYR A 4 12.50 16.57 0.80
N SER A 5 12.13 16.60 -0.47
CA SER A 5 11.41 17.73 -1.06
C SER A 5 9.91 17.72 -0.79
N GLY A 6 9.39 16.72 -0.07
CA GLY A 6 7.96 16.53 0.08
C GLY A 6 7.31 15.96 -1.20
N LEU A 7 6.00 16.12 -1.33
CA LEU A 7 5.26 15.68 -2.50
C LEU A 7 5.53 16.58 -3.70
N LEU A 8 6.11 16.03 -4.77
CA LEU A 8 6.23 16.73 -6.06
C LEU A 8 4.91 16.83 -6.81
N ARG A 9 3.92 16.04 -6.40
CA ARG A 9 2.56 16.06 -6.92
C ARG A 9 1.59 16.29 -5.76
N PRO A 10 0.80 17.37 -5.76
CA PRO A 10 -0.23 17.55 -4.74
C PRO A 10 -1.24 16.40 -4.85
N ILE A 11 -1.53 15.78 -3.74
CA ILE A 11 -2.63 14.82 -3.63
C ILE A 11 -3.83 15.61 -3.15
N GLU A 12 -4.80 15.79 -4.05
CA GLU A 12 -6.05 16.45 -3.72
C GLU A 12 -6.75 15.70 -2.58
N ASN A 13 -7.28 16.43 -1.60
CA ASN A 13 -7.97 15.90 -0.43
C ASN A 13 -7.11 15.10 0.56
N CYS A 14 -5.82 15.37 0.63
CA CYS A 14 -5.00 14.91 1.75
C CYS A 14 -5.32 15.79 2.97
N ASP A 15 -6.23 15.33 3.83
CA ASP A 15 -6.54 16.06 5.06
C ASP A 15 -5.28 16.12 5.94
N SER A 16 -4.91 17.32 6.36
CA SER A 16 -3.78 17.55 7.28
C SER A 16 -3.97 16.85 8.65
N LYS A 17 -5.23 16.51 8.97
CA LYS A 17 -5.58 15.69 10.13
C LYS A 17 -5.93 14.29 9.65
N ILE A 18 -5.05 13.34 9.90
CA ILE A 18 -5.34 11.92 9.70
C ILE A 18 -6.45 11.55 10.68
N LEU A 19 -7.67 11.46 10.18
CA LEU A 19 -8.79 10.90 10.94
C LEU A 19 -8.66 9.38 10.85
N PHE A 20 -8.05 8.81 11.88
CA PHE A 20 -8.01 7.36 12.03
C PHE A 20 -9.39 6.89 12.50
N ASN A 21 -10.20 6.45 11.57
CA ASN A 21 -11.42 5.74 11.94
C ASN A 21 -11.04 4.33 12.35
N LYS A 22 -11.28 4.00 13.62
CA LYS A 22 -11.18 2.61 14.10
C LYS A 22 -11.93 1.72 13.10
N ILE A 23 -11.30 0.65 12.64
CA ILE A 23 -11.92 -0.28 11.70
C ILE A 23 -13.18 -0.82 12.35
N SER A 24 -14.32 -0.30 11.91
CA SER A 24 -15.64 -0.62 12.48
C SER A 24 -16.41 -1.66 11.66
N SER A 25 -15.85 -2.05 10.51
CA SER A 25 -16.48 -3.02 9.63
C SER A 25 -16.27 -4.45 10.12
N LYS A 26 -17.23 -5.33 9.82
CA LYS A 26 -17.11 -6.78 10.08
C LYS A 26 -15.94 -7.44 9.33
N LYS A 27 -15.43 -6.79 8.28
CA LYS A 27 -14.34 -7.29 7.44
C LYS A 27 -13.29 -6.21 7.26
N ILE A 28 -12.03 -6.61 7.32
CA ILE A 28 -10.89 -5.75 6.99
C ILE A 28 -10.77 -5.67 5.47
N LYS A 29 -10.79 -4.47 4.93
CA LYS A 29 -10.71 -4.23 3.49
C LYS A 29 -9.27 -4.03 3.06
N VAL A 30 -8.77 -4.94 2.25
CA VAL A 30 -7.39 -4.96 1.76
C VAL A 30 -7.36 -4.62 0.28
N LEU A 31 -6.54 -3.63 -0.10
CA LEU A 31 -6.27 -3.27 -1.50
C LEU A 31 -4.89 -3.76 -1.92
N LEU A 32 -4.85 -4.75 -2.81
CA LEU A 32 -3.61 -5.15 -3.46
C LEU A 32 -3.28 -4.18 -4.58
N ILE A 33 -2.14 -3.51 -4.49
CA ILE A 33 -1.60 -2.67 -5.55
C ILE A 33 -0.74 -3.56 -6.45
N SER A 34 -1.24 -3.85 -7.65
CA SER A 34 -0.50 -4.64 -8.61
C SER A 34 0.63 -3.83 -9.25
N GLU A 35 1.79 -4.47 -9.42
CA GLU A 35 2.96 -3.89 -10.05
C GLU A 35 3.39 -4.78 -11.23
N PRO A 36 3.30 -4.29 -12.47
CA PRO A 36 3.56 -5.10 -13.67
C PRO A 36 4.99 -5.58 -13.82
N LEU A 37 5.90 -4.97 -13.09
CA LEU A 37 7.31 -5.40 -13.07
C LEU A 37 7.55 -6.65 -12.23
N ILE A 38 6.53 -7.11 -11.50
CA ILE A 38 6.58 -8.28 -10.63
C ILE A 38 5.80 -9.40 -11.29
N SER A 39 6.36 -10.60 -11.27
CA SER A 39 5.65 -11.78 -11.79
C SER A 39 4.38 -12.05 -10.97
N VAL A 40 3.29 -12.31 -11.66
CA VAL A 40 2.01 -12.73 -11.05
C VAL A 40 2.20 -13.93 -10.12
N ILE A 41 3.07 -14.87 -10.47
CA ILE A 41 3.38 -16.06 -9.67
C ILE A 41 3.91 -15.70 -8.27
N GLU A 42 4.58 -14.57 -8.12
CA GLU A 42 5.09 -14.13 -6.82
C GLU A 42 3.99 -13.52 -5.94
N ILE A 43 2.92 -12.99 -6.55
CA ILE A 43 1.81 -12.35 -5.84
C ILE A 43 0.70 -13.33 -5.46
N ILE A 44 0.46 -14.36 -6.28
CA ILE A 44 -0.58 -15.37 -6.05
C ILE A 44 -0.53 -15.97 -4.64
N PRO A 45 0.62 -16.40 -4.08
CA PRO A 45 0.66 -16.98 -2.74
C PRO A 45 0.15 -16.03 -1.65
N TYR A 46 0.39 -14.72 -1.78
CA TYR A 46 -0.13 -13.70 -0.86
C TYR A 46 -1.65 -13.56 -0.97
N LEU A 47 -2.19 -13.56 -2.20
CA LEU A 47 -3.63 -13.57 -2.42
C LEU A 47 -4.28 -14.83 -1.86
N GLN A 48 -3.69 -16.00 -2.11
CA GLN A 48 -4.17 -17.27 -1.58
C GLN A 48 -4.18 -17.30 -0.05
N CYS A 49 -3.20 -16.68 0.59
CA CYS A 49 -3.21 -16.51 2.05
C CYS A 49 -4.45 -15.73 2.50
N LEU A 50 -4.69 -14.57 1.90
CA LEU A 50 -5.79 -13.69 2.32
C LEU A 50 -7.18 -14.27 2.04
N LEU A 51 -7.37 -14.90 0.88
CA LEU A 51 -8.67 -15.43 0.47
C LEU A 51 -9.16 -16.63 1.31
N LYS A 52 -8.30 -17.21 2.14
CA LYS A 52 -8.69 -18.24 3.13
C LYS A 52 -9.47 -17.66 4.32
N HIS A 53 -9.42 -16.34 4.53
CA HIS A 53 -9.93 -15.70 5.72
C HIS A 53 -11.21 -14.91 5.42
N HIS A 54 -12.32 -15.31 6.02
CA HIS A 54 -13.66 -14.74 5.76
C HIS A 54 -13.86 -13.33 6.33
N ASP A 55 -12.99 -12.91 7.23
CA ASP A 55 -12.93 -11.57 7.83
C ASP A 55 -12.09 -10.58 7.01
N ILE A 56 -11.51 -11.04 5.89
CA ILE A 56 -10.80 -10.20 4.93
C ILE A 56 -11.66 -10.01 3.66
N GLU A 57 -11.73 -8.79 3.15
CA GLU A 57 -12.26 -8.44 1.83
C GLU A 57 -11.11 -7.91 0.96
N VAL A 58 -10.75 -8.63 -0.09
CA VAL A 58 -9.65 -8.25 -0.99
C VAL A 58 -10.20 -7.60 -2.25
N ALA A 59 -9.53 -6.53 -2.69
CA ALA A 59 -9.69 -5.95 -4.02
C ALA A 59 -8.31 -5.72 -4.65
N ILE A 60 -8.28 -5.60 -5.97
CA ILE A 60 -7.05 -5.40 -6.74
C ILE A 60 -7.10 -4.03 -7.41
N LYS A 61 -6.02 -3.25 -7.26
CA LYS A 61 -5.81 -2.04 -8.03
C LYS A 61 -4.76 -2.27 -9.09
N ILE A 62 -5.13 -2.04 -10.34
CA ILE A 62 -4.27 -2.24 -11.51
C ILE A 62 -3.91 -0.88 -12.11
N ARG A 63 -2.71 -0.75 -12.68
CA ARG A 63 -2.33 0.43 -13.46
C ARG A 63 -3.15 0.46 -14.76
N PRO A 64 -3.78 1.58 -15.12
CA PRO A 64 -4.67 1.66 -16.29
C PRO A 64 -4.01 1.23 -17.61
N MET A 65 -2.72 1.56 -17.79
CA MET A 65 -1.98 1.29 -19.05
C MET A 65 -1.72 -0.20 -19.34
N ILE A 66 -1.87 -1.07 -18.33
CA ILE A 66 -1.49 -2.49 -18.42
C ILE A 66 -2.58 -3.42 -17.88
N LYS A 67 -3.75 -2.83 -17.63
CA LYS A 67 -4.89 -3.50 -17.00
C LYS A 67 -5.14 -4.88 -17.58
N ASP A 68 -5.25 -4.94 -18.91
CA ASP A 68 -5.72 -6.14 -19.57
C ASP A 68 -4.69 -7.27 -19.48
N ILE A 69 -3.45 -7.01 -19.86
CA ILE A 69 -2.41 -8.05 -19.93
C ILE A 69 -2.07 -8.63 -18.54
N TYR A 70 -1.88 -7.77 -17.53
CA TYR A 70 -1.46 -8.23 -16.21
C TYR A 70 -2.60 -8.96 -15.48
N TYR A 71 -3.82 -8.45 -15.61
CA TYR A 71 -4.99 -9.05 -14.99
C TYR A 71 -5.39 -10.36 -15.66
N GLU A 72 -5.33 -10.43 -17.00
CA GLU A 72 -5.54 -11.68 -17.74
C GLU A 72 -4.52 -12.76 -17.33
N ASP A 73 -3.23 -12.42 -17.24
CA ASP A 73 -2.21 -13.36 -16.78
C ASP A 73 -2.47 -13.85 -15.35
N MET A 74 -2.96 -12.95 -14.48
CA MET A 74 -3.36 -13.29 -13.12
C MET A 74 -4.58 -14.22 -13.10
N LEU A 75 -5.61 -13.97 -13.90
CA LEU A 75 -6.80 -14.82 -14.02
C LEU A 75 -6.46 -16.22 -14.55
N ILE A 76 -5.59 -16.31 -15.55
CA ILE A 76 -5.16 -17.60 -16.12
C ILE A 76 -4.47 -18.45 -15.05
N LYS A 77 -3.62 -17.85 -14.24
CA LYS A 77 -2.81 -18.54 -13.24
C LYS A 77 -3.52 -18.75 -11.90
N PHE A 78 -4.54 -17.96 -11.63
CA PHE A 78 -5.29 -17.99 -10.38
C PHE A 78 -6.75 -17.56 -10.61
N PRO A 79 -7.60 -18.44 -11.18
CA PRO A 79 -8.99 -18.12 -11.53
C PRO A 79 -9.86 -17.65 -10.36
N GLU A 80 -9.52 -18.00 -9.13
CA GLU A 80 -10.25 -17.63 -7.92
C GLU A 80 -10.37 -16.12 -7.73
N ILE A 81 -9.52 -15.32 -8.39
CA ILE A 81 -9.61 -13.85 -8.33
C ILE A 81 -10.73 -13.27 -9.23
N GLU A 82 -11.39 -14.06 -10.06
CA GLU A 82 -12.45 -13.58 -10.96
C GLU A 82 -13.54 -12.79 -10.22
N ASN A 83 -13.83 -13.18 -8.99
CA ASN A 83 -14.86 -12.54 -8.15
C ASN A 83 -14.33 -11.32 -7.36
N LEU A 84 -13.05 -10.99 -7.46
CA LEU A 84 -12.50 -9.82 -6.79
C LEU A 84 -12.84 -8.54 -7.52
N LYS A 85 -13.09 -7.47 -6.77
CA LYS A 85 -13.25 -6.14 -7.35
C LYS A 85 -11.92 -5.65 -7.89
N VAL A 86 -11.94 -5.13 -9.11
CA VAL A 86 -10.76 -4.57 -9.78
C VAL A 86 -10.97 -3.08 -10.01
N PHE A 87 -9.99 -2.27 -9.63
CA PHE A 87 -9.98 -0.82 -9.80
C PHE A 87 -8.81 -0.42 -10.70
N ASP A 88 -9.04 0.52 -11.61
CA ASP A 88 -8.05 1.05 -12.55
C ASP A 88 -7.91 2.58 -12.48
N GLY A 89 -8.72 3.25 -11.64
CA GLY A 89 -8.70 4.69 -11.41
C GLY A 89 -7.51 5.19 -10.60
N LYS A 90 -7.56 6.44 -10.19
CA LYS A 90 -6.56 7.02 -9.28
C LYS A 90 -6.66 6.41 -7.89
N ILE A 91 -5.54 6.36 -7.18
CA ILE A 91 -5.50 5.82 -5.81
C ILE A 91 -6.35 6.67 -4.85
N GLU A 92 -6.42 7.96 -5.07
CA GLU A 92 -7.19 8.93 -4.31
C GLU A 92 -8.70 8.63 -4.33
N ASP A 93 -9.20 8.11 -5.46
CA ASP A 93 -10.63 7.81 -5.65
C ASP A 93 -11.07 6.57 -4.87
N VAL A 94 -10.18 5.62 -4.70
CA VAL A 94 -10.50 4.32 -4.11
C VAL A 94 -9.92 4.11 -2.71
N GLY A 95 -8.78 4.76 -2.41
CA GLY A 95 -7.99 4.48 -1.23
C GLY A 95 -8.73 4.66 0.10
N ARG A 96 -9.64 5.63 0.19
CA ARG A 96 -10.42 5.89 1.41
C ARG A 96 -11.33 4.72 1.82
N ASN A 97 -11.68 3.85 0.87
CA ASN A 97 -12.59 2.72 1.07
C ASN A 97 -11.90 1.48 1.64
N PHE A 98 -10.58 1.50 1.77
CA PHE A 98 -9.77 0.38 2.24
C PHE A 98 -9.06 0.71 3.55
N ASP A 99 -8.75 -0.33 4.31
CA ASP A 99 -8.08 -0.23 5.60
C ASP A 99 -6.58 -0.48 5.48
N VAL A 100 -6.21 -1.41 4.58
CA VAL A 100 -4.84 -1.88 4.38
C VAL A 100 -4.49 -1.86 2.90
N PHE A 101 -3.32 -1.35 2.58
CA PHE A 101 -2.72 -1.38 1.26
C PHE A 101 -1.54 -2.35 1.27
N ILE A 102 -1.55 -3.28 0.34
CA ILE A 102 -0.45 -4.24 0.18
C ILE A 102 0.12 -4.16 -1.23
N GLY A 103 1.40 -4.42 -1.37
CA GLY A 103 2.09 -4.44 -2.68
C GLY A 103 3.58 -4.51 -2.47
N SER A 104 4.36 -4.51 -3.55
CA SER A 104 5.82 -4.57 -3.45
C SER A 104 6.45 -3.19 -3.62
N ASN A 105 6.89 -2.82 -4.82
CA ASN A 105 7.67 -1.60 -5.07
C ASN A 105 6.85 -0.39 -5.54
N SER A 106 5.56 -0.35 -5.29
CA SER A 106 4.70 0.75 -5.71
C SER A 106 4.61 1.85 -4.65
N THR A 107 4.87 3.10 -5.03
CA THR A 107 4.68 4.26 -4.15
C THR A 107 3.24 4.37 -3.66
N ALA A 108 2.25 3.90 -4.42
CA ALA A 108 0.85 3.87 -4.00
C ALA A 108 0.62 3.08 -2.70
N VAL A 109 1.47 2.09 -2.38
CA VAL A 109 1.42 1.39 -1.09
C VAL A 109 1.84 2.33 0.04
N ILE A 110 2.89 3.12 -0.19
CA ILE A 110 3.38 4.10 0.81
C ILE A 110 2.41 5.29 0.92
N GLU A 111 1.80 5.70 -0.20
CA GLU A 111 0.77 6.75 -0.24
C GLU A 111 -0.45 6.42 0.63
N ALA A 112 -0.68 5.15 1.00
CA ALA A 112 -1.72 4.77 1.96
C ALA A 112 -1.62 5.55 3.28
N SER A 113 -0.41 5.90 3.71
CA SER A 113 -0.18 6.70 4.92
C SER A 113 -0.76 8.12 4.83
N LEU A 114 -0.89 8.67 3.62
CA LEU A 114 -1.52 9.98 3.38
C LEU A 114 -3.03 9.96 3.66
N PHE A 115 -3.64 8.78 3.58
CA PHE A 115 -5.05 8.55 3.89
C PHE A 115 -5.26 7.99 5.29
N GLY A 116 -4.21 7.92 6.12
CA GLY A 116 -4.27 7.30 7.44
C GLY A 116 -4.47 5.78 7.39
N LYS A 117 -4.00 5.13 6.34
CA LYS A 117 -4.17 3.69 6.12
C LYS A 117 -2.89 2.90 6.36
N ILE A 118 -3.04 1.61 6.60
CA ILE A 118 -1.93 0.69 6.83
C ILE A 118 -1.24 0.37 5.50
N SER A 119 0.08 0.47 5.48
CA SER A 119 0.93 0.03 4.38
C SER A 119 1.65 -1.25 4.76
N ILE A 120 1.60 -2.26 3.88
CA ILE A 120 2.36 -3.50 4.03
C ILE A 120 3.06 -3.81 2.71
N LEU A 121 4.38 -3.97 2.76
CA LEU A 121 5.19 -4.35 1.62
C LEU A 121 5.31 -5.86 1.53
N LEU A 122 5.19 -6.36 0.31
CA LEU A 122 5.34 -7.78 -0.01
C LEU A 122 6.76 -8.05 -0.52
N ASN A 123 7.44 -9.00 0.09
CA ASN A 123 8.74 -9.45 -0.39
C ASN A 123 8.58 -10.20 -1.72
N THR A 124 9.30 -9.74 -2.74
CA THR A 124 9.37 -10.38 -4.05
C THR A 124 10.82 -10.55 -4.48
N LYS A 125 11.11 -11.49 -5.36
CA LYS A 125 12.49 -11.78 -5.80
C LYS A 125 13.18 -10.55 -6.40
N LYS A 126 12.42 -9.75 -7.14
CA LYS A 126 12.96 -8.57 -7.83
C LYS A 126 13.09 -7.35 -6.93
N PHE A 127 12.18 -7.19 -5.96
CA PHE A 127 12.06 -5.98 -5.18
C PHE A 127 11.90 -6.30 -3.68
N SER A 128 12.80 -7.06 -3.08
CA SER A 128 12.64 -7.54 -1.70
C SER A 128 12.28 -6.40 -0.73
N ASP A 129 13.22 -5.60 -0.33
CA ASP A 129 12.97 -4.39 0.48
C ASP A 129 13.30 -3.14 -0.34
N TYR A 130 12.50 -2.90 -1.38
CA TYR A 130 12.72 -1.82 -2.34
C TYR A 130 12.80 -0.43 -1.69
N PHE A 131 12.06 -0.22 -0.63
CA PHE A 131 12.04 1.05 0.10
C PHE A 131 12.99 1.09 1.29
N ASP A 132 13.80 0.05 1.47
CA ASP A 132 14.72 -0.08 2.62
C ASP A 132 14.02 0.07 3.99
N MET A 133 12.81 -0.53 4.09
CA MET A 133 11.97 -0.38 5.27
C MET A 133 12.56 -1.01 6.52
N ASP A 134 13.32 -2.09 6.37
CA ASP A 134 13.98 -2.73 7.51
C ASP A 134 15.02 -1.81 8.15
N THR A 135 15.73 -1.01 7.35
CA THR A 135 16.70 -0.03 7.85
C THR A 135 16.02 1.25 8.32
N LEU A 136 15.07 1.75 7.53
CA LEU A 136 14.42 3.04 7.80
C LEU A 136 13.42 2.97 8.94
N MET A 137 12.74 1.83 9.10
CA MET A 137 11.65 1.65 10.04
C MET A 137 11.62 0.22 10.63
N PRO A 138 12.72 -0.25 11.26
CA PRO A 138 12.89 -1.64 11.67
C PRO A 138 11.79 -2.11 12.66
N ASP A 139 11.34 -1.22 13.54
CA ASP A 139 10.34 -1.55 14.57
C ASP A 139 8.91 -1.65 14.01
N GLN A 140 8.70 -1.29 12.75
CA GLN A 140 7.36 -1.20 12.18
C GLN A 140 6.93 -2.49 11.47
N LEU A 141 7.86 -3.40 11.19
CA LEU A 141 7.60 -4.69 10.52
C LEU A 141 6.69 -4.54 9.29
N LEU A 142 7.00 -3.56 8.44
CA LEU A 142 6.18 -3.24 7.27
C LEU A 142 6.38 -4.22 6.11
N LEU A 143 7.51 -4.94 6.10
CA LEU A 143 7.83 -5.92 5.07
C LEU A 143 7.40 -7.32 5.50
N VAL A 144 6.51 -7.94 4.74
CA VAL A 144 6.12 -9.34 4.90
C VAL A 144 6.99 -10.21 4.01
N ARG A 145 7.79 -11.08 4.62
CA ARG A 145 8.79 -11.90 3.91
C ARG A 145 8.21 -13.19 3.36
N GLN A 146 7.21 -13.74 4.01
CA GLN A 146 6.59 -15.00 3.63
C GLN A 146 5.08 -14.83 3.44
N PRO A 147 4.49 -15.38 2.38
CA PRO A 147 3.06 -15.23 2.09
C PRO A 147 2.13 -15.67 3.22
N ASP A 148 2.46 -16.74 3.92
CA ASP A 148 1.67 -17.31 5.03
C ASP A 148 1.63 -16.41 6.27
N GLN A 149 2.55 -15.47 6.40
CA GLN A 149 2.60 -14.50 7.49
C GLN A 149 1.69 -13.29 7.25
N LEU A 150 1.20 -13.07 6.01
CA LEU A 150 0.52 -11.83 5.63
C LEU A 150 -0.74 -11.56 6.47
N TYR A 151 -1.56 -12.57 6.68
CA TYR A 151 -2.79 -12.42 7.46
C TYR A 151 -2.48 -11.99 8.90
N GLU A 152 -1.56 -12.66 9.56
CA GLU A 152 -1.17 -12.34 10.93
C GLU A 152 -0.58 -10.93 11.03
N HIS A 153 0.24 -10.53 10.05
CA HIS A 153 0.74 -9.15 9.96
C HIS A 153 -0.38 -8.12 9.85
N ILE A 154 -1.41 -8.38 9.04
CA ILE A 154 -2.57 -7.49 8.93
C ILE A 154 -3.30 -7.39 10.27
N ILE A 155 -3.64 -8.52 10.90
CA ILE A 155 -4.39 -8.55 12.15
C ILE A 155 -3.62 -7.83 13.27
N ASN A 156 -2.33 -8.08 13.39
CA ASN A 156 -1.49 -7.43 14.39
C ASN A 156 -1.43 -5.92 14.20
N ARG A 157 -1.44 -5.44 12.94
CA ARG A 157 -1.41 -4.02 12.62
C ARG A 157 -2.75 -3.34 12.89
N VAL A 158 -3.84 -3.97 12.47
CA VAL A 158 -5.19 -3.44 12.67
C VAL A 158 -5.54 -3.31 14.15
N ASN A 159 -5.05 -4.22 14.98
CA ASN A 159 -5.30 -4.23 16.43
C ASN A 159 -4.26 -3.43 17.25
N ASN A 160 -3.26 -2.84 16.59
CA ASN A 160 -2.19 -2.14 17.29
C ASN A 160 -2.62 -0.72 17.71
N GLU A 161 -2.56 -0.43 19.01
CA GLU A 161 -2.85 0.90 19.55
C GLU A 161 -1.86 1.99 19.06
N HIS A 162 -0.66 1.60 18.64
CA HIS A 162 0.35 2.50 18.10
C HIS A 162 0.27 2.69 16.58
N LEU A 163 -0.80 2.22 15.95
CA LEU A 163 -0.95 2.27 14.50
C LEU A 163 -0.87 3.70 13.94
N LEU A 164 -1.48 4.68 14.61
CA LEU A 164 -1.39 6.09 14.24
C LEU A 164 0.06 6.56 14.14
N ASN A 165 0.86 6.24 15.16
CA ASN A 165 2.28 6.59 15.19
C ASN A 165 3.04 5.97 14.01
N THR A 166 2.71 4.72 13.64
CA THR A 166 3.30 4.06 12.46
C THR A 166 2.95 4.79 11.17
N VAL A 167 1.67 5.11 10.97
CA VAL A 167 1.19 5.82 9.78
C VAL A 167 1.83 7.21 9.69
N GLU A 168 1.89 7.95 10.79
CA GLU A 168 2.55 9.27 10.85
C GLU A 168 4.05 9.18 10.54
N LYS A 169 4.75 8.18 11.06
CA LYS A 169 6.17 7.96 10.76
C LYS A 169 6.41 7.71 9.27
N ILE A 170 5.60 6.85 8.64
CA ILE A 170 5.68 6.59 7.19
C ILE A 170 5.45 7.90 6.42
N ARG A 171 4.38 8.62 6.76
CA ARG A 171 4.04 9.88 6.13
C ARG A 171 5.19 10.87 6.23
N ASN A 172 5.70 11.13 7.42
CA ASN A 172 6.78 12.09 7.66
C ASN A 172 8.07 11.67 6.94
N LYS A 173 8.36 10.36 6.89
CA LYS A 173 9.56 9.83 6.25
C LYS A 173 9.55 10.01 4.74
N PHE A 174 8.41 9.75 4.07
CA PHE A 174 8.33 9.73 2.61
C PHE A 174 7.75 11.00 2.01
N PHE A 175 6.95 11.75 2.77
CA PHE A 175 6.22 12.90 2.25
C PHE A 175 6.46 14.20 3.04
N GLY A 176 7.25 14.14 4.11
CA GLY A 176 7.51 15.27 4.98
C GLY A 176 6.22 15.80 5.62
N ASP A 177 6.17 17.12 5.80
CA ASP A 177 5.02 17.80 6.44
C ASP A 177 3.76 17.83 5.55
N GLY A 178 3.77 17.16 4.40
CA GLY A 178 2.70 17.21 3.40
C GLY A 178 2.70 18.55 2.63
N ASN A 179 3.72 19.36 2.80
CA ASN A 179 3.91 20.60 2.04
C ASN A 179 4.21 20.30 0.58
N ASP A 180 3.79 21.18 -0.30
CA ASP A 180 4.05 21.10 -1.72
C ASP A 180 5.56 21.08 -2.01
N GLY A 181 6.06 19.90 -2.40
CA GLY A 181 7.47 19.74 -2.74
C GLY A 181 7.89 20.56 -3.95
N SER A 182 6.97 20.96 -4.83
CA SER A 182 7.23 21.86 -5.94
C SER A 182 7.61 23.24 -5.44
N GLN A 183 6.96 23.74 -4.40
CA GLN A 183 7.30 25.03 -3.78
C GLN A 183 8.68 24.97 -3.11
N TRP A 184 9.04 23.84 -2.48
CA TRP A 184 10.38 23.65 -1.92
C TRP A 184 11.46 23.73 -3.02
N VAL A 185 11.25 23.05 -4.15
CA VAL A 185 12.18 23.10 -5.30
C VAL A 185 12.32 24.52 -5.84
N ILE A 186 11.21 25.24 -6.02
CA ILE A 186 11.23 26.64 -6.47
C ILE A 186 12.06 27.51 -5.53
N ASN A 187 11.88 27.36 -4.21
CA ASN A 187 12.62 28.12 -3.21
C ASN A 187 14.14 27.81 -3.18
N GLN A 188 14.56 26.62 -3.66
CA GLN A 188 15.99 26.28 -3.77
C GLN A 188 16.64 26.84 -5.05
N LEU A 189 15.85 27.21 -6.03
CA LEU A 189 16.34 27.74 -7.32
C LEU A 189 16.41 29.28 -7.36
N GLN A 190 15.91 29.97 -6.35
CA GLN A 190 16.02 31.42 -6.16
C GLN A 190 17.23 31.77 -5.32
#